data_4c6950d45a7a7804cf8999d3f37cf213
#
_entry.id   4c6950d45a7a7804cf8999d3f37cf213
#
_cell.length_a   1.000
_cell.length_b   1.000
_cell.length_c   1.000
_cell.angle_alpha   90.00
_cell.angle_beta   90.00
_cell.angle_gamma   90.00
#
_symmetry.space_group_name_H-M   'P 1'
#
loop_
_entity.id
_entity.type
_entity.pdbx_description
1 polymer ?
#
loop_
_entity_poly.entity_id
_entity_poly.type
_entity_poly.pdbx_seq_one_letter_code
_entity_poly.pdbx_strand_id
1 'polypeptide(L)'
;KKVHVQGFGALENASFSFGPGVNLIYGPNEAGKSTLQYFIYGLLYGLRKKTSSTLTDEAKLYQPWRGTQFGGSMEFSVAGEEYLLLRDFASGGAAQLFCGRTGEDLTRNFPVDPKNGELLFASELLGLSELAFRNITYIGQLASRCQRELAGELAGKLANLSTAGEEDVSLRRAQEALTRALDQLGTMRPSNKPLGKLVRRARELEKRERELAANLKGLWQEQRKAAALADKLVQLNQEYEKALARQRQIEASLL
;
A
#
# COMPACT_ATOMS: atom_id res chain seq x y z
N LYS A 1 -2.30 -32.67 12.90
CA LYS A 1 -2.71 -34.07 12.70
C LYS A 1 -1.84 -34.74 11.66
N LYS A 2 -1.81 -34.30 10.42
CA LYS A 2 -1.01 -34.92 9.36
C LYS A 2 -0.45 -33.89 8.44
N VAL A 3 0.80 -34.05 8.00
CA VAL A 3 1.45 -33.20 7.01
C VAL A 3 1.99 -34.09 5.91
N HIS A 4 1.70 -33.77 4.67
CA HIS A 4 2.23 -34.45 3.50
C HIS A 4 3.00 -33.45 2.62
N VAL A 5 4.28 -33.70 2.43
CA VAL A 5 5.18 -32.92 1.60
C VAL A 5 5.27 -33.60 0.24
N GLN A 6 4.79 -32.97 -0.82
CA GLN A 6 5.00 -33.46 -2.17
C GLN A 6 6.44 -33.19 -2.63
N GLY A 7 6.90 -31.95 -2.42
CA GLY A 7 8.27 -31.55 -2.64
C GLY A 7 8.55 -30.22 -1.96
N PHE A 8 9.61 -30.13 -1.15
CA PHE A 8 10.04 -28.92 -0.48
C PHE A 8 11.51 -29.04 -0.01
N GLY A 9 12.44 -28.36 -0.63
CA GLY A 9 13.86 -28.49 -0.39
C GLY A 9 14.33 -29.94 -0.55
N ALA A 10 14.88 -30.51 0.52
CA ALA A 10 15.34 -31.91 0.57
C ALA A 10 14.21 -32.94 0.77
N LEU A 11 13.00 -32.50 1.13
CA LEU A 11 11.88 -33.40 1.39
C LEU A 11 11.10 -33.68 0.12
N GLU A 12 10.86 -34.95 -0.18
CA GLU A 12 10.12 -35.42 -1.34
C GLU A 12 9.19 -36.56 -0.91
N ASN A 13 7.92 -36.48 -1.29
CA ASN A 13 6.88 -37.45 -1.04
C ASN A 13 6.89 -38.04 0.41
N ALA A 14 7.02 -37.11 1.38
CA ALA A 14 7.17 -37.46 2.80
C ALA A 14 5.88 -37.14 3.58
N SER A 15 5.47 -38.05 4.45
CA SER A 15 4.29 -37.87 5.30
C SER A 15 4.67 -37.97 6.78
N PHE A 16 4.13 -37.02 7.57
CA PHE A 16 4.37 -36.91 8.99
C PHE A 16 3.03 -36.86 9.71
N SER A 17 2.89 -37.69 10.76
CA SER A 17 1.71 -37.70 11.61
C SER A 17 2.05 -37.16 13.00
N PHE A 18 1.21 -36.25 13.50
CA PHE A 18 1.38 -35.62 14.80
C PHE A 18 0.24 -36.02 15.73
N GLY A 19 0.60 -36.51 16.91
CA GLY A 19 -0.33 -36.82 18.00
C GLY A 19 -0.57 -35.62 18.92
N PRO A 20 -1.48 -35.77 19.90
CA PRO A 20 -1.63 -34.78 20.96
C PRO A 20 -0.38 -34.71 21.85
N GLY A 21 -0.10 -33.55 22.43
CA GLY A 21 1.06 -33.35 23.32
C GLY A 21 2.37 -33.13 22.58
N VAL A 22 3.46 -33.64 23.14
CA VAL A 22 4.82 -33.42 22.60
C VAL A 22 5.11 -34.41 21.48
N ASN A 23 5.54 -33.89 20.34
CA ASN A 23 5.99 -34.67 19.19
C ASN A 23 7.49 -34.44 18.97
N LEU A 24 8.30 -35.50 19.06
CA LEU A 24 9.75 -35.44 18.86
C LEU A 24 10.13 -35.83 17.43
N ILE A 25 10.70 -34.89 16.67
CA ILE A 25 11.24 -35.16 15.35
C ILE A 25 12.77 -35.31 15.48
N TYR A 26 13.23 -36.53 15.27
CA TYR A 26 14.63 -36.91 15.45
C TYR A 26 15.26 -37.32 14.11
N GLY A 27 16.54 -37.05 13.96
CA GLY A 27 17.33 -37.42 12.78
C GLY A 27 18.69 -36.72 12.73
N PRO A 28 19.61 -37.20 11.88
CA PRO A 28 20.94 -36.56 11.71
C PRO A 28 20.85 -35.13 11.17
N ASN A 29 21.97 -34.43 11.15
CA ASN A 29 22.06 -33.15 10.47
C ASN A 29 21.69 -33.34 8.98
N GLU A 30 21.08 -32.30 8.38
CA GLU A 30 20.62 -32.33 6.99
C GLU A 30 19.46 -33.27 6.66
N ALA A 31 18.91 -34.01 7.65
CA ALA A 31 17.74 -34.87 7.45
C ALA A 31 16.42 -34.11 7.15
N GLY A 32 16.44 -32.79 7.01
CA GLY A 32 15.24 -32.03 6.67
C GLY A 32 14.36 -31.58 7.85
N LYS A 33 14.82 -31.70 9.10
CA LYS A 33 14.03 -31.30 10.30
C LYS A 33 13.62 -29.83 10.26
N SER A 34 14.54 -28.93 9.99
CA SER A 34 14.26 -27.48 9.83
C SER A 34 13.48 -27.20 8.56
N THR A 35 13.67 -28.01 7.52
CA THR A 35 12.92 -27.93 6.27
C THR A 35 11.44 -28.25 6.50
N LEU A 36 11.13 -29.29 7.29
CA LEU A 36 9.76 -29.63 7.67
C LEU A 36 9.11 -28.52 8.52
N GLN A 37 9.84 -27.97 9.48
CA GLN A 37 9.37 -26.85 10.29
C GLN A 37 9.03 -25.64 9.42
N TYR A 38 9.90 -25.31 8.46
CA TYR A 38 9.68 -24.22 7.52
C TYR A 38 8.57 -24.50 6.50
N PHE A 39 8.39 -25.77 6.13
CA PHE A 39 7.28 -26.21 5.29
C PHE A 39 5.92 -25.95 5.94
N ILE A 40 5.77 -26.33 7.22
CA ILE A 40 4.54 -26.07 8.00
C ILE A 40 4.24 -24.57 8.07
N TYR A 41 5.28 -23.77 8.35
CA TYR A 41 5.14 -22.31 8.32
C TYR A 41 4.71 -21.80 6.93
N GLY A 42 5.36 -22.27 5.87
CA GLY A 42 5.04 -21.89 4.49
C GLY A 42 3.62 -22.30 4.07
N LEU A 43 3.12 -23.46 4.53
CA LEU A 43 1.74 -23.87 4.30
C LEU A 43 0.75 -22.86 4.93
N LEU A 44 1.01 -22.38 6.14
CA LEU A 44 0.12 -21.48 6.87
C LEU A 44 0.16 -20.05 6.34
N TYR A 45 1.35 -19.47 6.12
CA TYR A 45 1.54 -18.05 5.85
C TYR A 45 2.11 -17.73 4.46
N GLY A 46 2.44 -18.77 3.68
CA GLY A 46 3.09 -18.58 2.39
C GLY A 46 4.61 -18.41 2.50
N LEU A 47 5.26 -18.30 1.35
CA LEU A 47 6.70 -18.06 1.24
C LEU A 47 6.95 -16.65 0.74
N ARG A 48 7.88 -15.94 1.37
CA ARG A 48 8.26 -14.58 0.96
C ARG A 48 8.98 -14.62 -0.37
N LYS A 49 8.45 -13.87 -1.33
CA LYS A 49 9.07 -13.65 -2.64
C LYS A 49 9.76 -12.28 -2.64
N LYS A 50 11.07 -12.25 -2.80
CA LYS A 50 11.81 -11.00 -3.01
C LYS A 50 12.49 -11.00 -4.36
N THR A 51 12.27 -9.95 -5.12
CA THR A 51 12.74 -9.78 -6.50
C THR A 51 14.24 -9.50 -6.65
N SER A 52 14.95 -9.17 -5.58
CA SER A 52 16.31 -8.63 -5.68
C SER A 52 17.46 -9.54 -5.26
N SER A 53 17.21 -10.69 -4.61
CA SER A 53 18.28 -11.61 -4.19
C SER A 53 17.75 -13.04 -4.01
N THR A 54 18.48 -14.02 -4.57
CA THR A 54 18.15 -15.46 -4.42
C THR A 54 18.17 -15.93 -2.98
N LEU A 55 19.06 -15.38 -2.14
CA LEU A 55 19.20 -15.74 -0.72
C LEU A 55 18.05 -15.23 0.16
N THR A 56 17.28 -14.26 -0.31
CA THR A 56 16.14 -13.69 0.42
C THR A 56 14.80 -14.10 -0.15
N ASP A 57 14.78 -14.83 -1.27
CA ASP A 57 13.60 -15.41 -1.89
C ASP A 57 13.40 -16.83 -1.33
N GLU A 58 12.51 -16.95 -0.36
CA GLU A 58 12.24 -18.23 0.32
C GLU A 58 11.72 -19.29 -0.64
N ALA A 59 10.95 -18.89 -1.65
CA ALA A 59 10.45 -19.83 -2.65
C ALA A 59 11.59 -20.47 -3.46
N LYS A 60 12.62 -19.70 -3.80
CA LYS A 60 13.82 -20.22 -4.49
C LYS A 60 14.71 -21.06 -3.56
N LEU A 61 14.83 -20.63 -2.30
CA LEU A 61 15.65 -21.33 -1.30
C LEU A 61 15.13 -22.74 -1.00
N TYR A 62 13.81 -22.89 -0.95
CA TYR A 62 13.15 -24.16 -0.64
C TYR A 62 12.59 -24.90 -1.85
N GLN A 63 12.98 -24.50 -3.05
CA GLN A 63 12.63 -25.23 -4.26
C GLN A 63 13.08 -26.70 -4.14
N PRO A 64 12.25 -27.67 -4.54
CA PRO A 64 12.59 -29.10 -4.44
C PRO A 64 13.91 -29.42 -5.13
N TRP A 65 14.74 -30.17 -4.47
CA TRP A 65 16.03 -30.62 -5.06
C TRP A 65 15.82 -31.65 -6.15
N ARG A 66 14.72 -32.39 -6.10
CA ARG A 66 14.29 -33.39 -7.09
C ARG A 66 12.80 -33.21 -7.35
N GLY A 67 12.34 -33.72 -8.49
CA GLY A 67 10.94 -33.62 -8.86
C GLY A 67 10.49 -32.23 -9.31
N THR A 68 9.23 -32.14 -9.73
CA THR A 68 8.62 -30.91 -10.25
C THR A 68 7.51 -30.36 -9.35
N GLN A 69 7.03 -31.15 -8.40
CA GLN A 69 5.98 -30.73 -7.48
C GLN A 69 6.58 -29.91 -6.35
N PHE A 70 6.06 -28.73 -6.11
CA PHE A 70 6.53 -27.81 -5.07
C PHE A 70 5.37 -27.40 -4.19
N GLY A 71 5.10 -28.20 -3.15
CA GLY A 71 3.95 -27.98 -2.27
C GLY A 71 3.61 -29.20 -1.42
N GLY A 72 2.36 -29.24 -1.00
CA GLY A 72 1.80 -30.37 -0.25
C GLY A 72 0.54 -29.99 0.53
N SER A 73 0.23 -30.75 1.56
CA SER A 73 -0.99 -30.61 2.32
C SER A 73 -0.78 -30.74 3.83
N MET A 74 -1.73 -30.19 4.59
CA MET A 74 -1.79 -30.33 6.04
C MET A 74 -3.22 -30.48 6.53
N GLU A 75 -3.44 -31.51 7.37
CA GLU A 75 -4.65 -31.69 8.14
C GLU A 75 -4.45 -31.14 9.54
N PHE A 76 -5.28 -30.24 9.99
CA PHE A 76 -5.21 -29.63 11.32
C PHE A 76 -6.60 -29.38 11.90
N SER A 77 -6.68 -29.04 13.19
CA SER A 77 -7.93 -28.68 13.83
C SER A 77 -7.76 -27.42 14.68
N VAL A 78 -8.76 -26.56 14.65
CA VAL A 78 -8.85 -25.36 15.46
C VAL A 78 -10.24 -25.28 16.07
N ALA A 79 -10.34 -25.07 17.38
CA ALA A 79 -11.61 -25.00 18.11
C ALA A 79 -12.56 -26.18 17.87
N GLY A 80 -12.02 -27.38 17.64
CA GLY A 80 -12.80 -28.60 17.38
C GLY A 80 -13.21 -28.83 15.92
N GLU A 81 -13.03 -27.84 15.06
CA GLU A 81 -13.26 -28.00 13.62
C GLU A 81 -12.00 -28.51 12.90
N GLU A 82 -12.21 -29.33 11.88
CA GLU A 82 -11.16 -29.97 11.09
C GLU A 82 -10.99 -29.28 9.75
N TYR A 83 -9.74 -29.05 9.35
CA TYR A 83 -9.38 -28.39 8.12
C TYR A 83 -8.37 -29.21 7.34
N LEU A 84 -8.53 -29.21 6.01
CA LEU A 84 -7.54 -29.68 5.06
C LEU A 84 -7.01 -28.48 4.26
N LEU A 85 -5.74 -28.22 4.38
CA LEU A 85 -5.03 -27.18 3.65
C LEU A 85 -4.20 -27.80 2.54
N LEU A 86 -4.35 -27.30 1.32
CA LEU A 86 -3.51 -27.62 0.17
C LEU A 86 -2.78 -26.35 -0.26
N ARG A 87 -1.51 -26.47 -0.61
CA ARG A 87 -0.74 -25.35 -1.14
C ARG A 87 0.24 -25.80 -2.20
N ASP A 88 0.20 -25.15 -3.35
CA ASP A 88 1.18 -25.27 -4.43
C ASP A 88 2.01 -23.99 -4.50
N PHE A 89 3.28 -24.07 -4.12
CA PHE A 89 4.20 -22.93 -4.14
C PHE A 89 4.68 -22.57 -5.55
N ALA A 90 4.57 -23.48 -6.53
CA ALA A 90 4.97 -23.23 -7.92
C ALA A 90 3.99 -22.31 -8.63
N SER A 91 2.68 -22.50 -8.42
CA SER A 91 1.59 -21.75 -9.07
C SER A 91 1.25 -20.44 -8.37
N GLY A 92 2.25 -19.71 -7.91
CA GLY A 92 2.04 -18.44 -7.22
C GLY A 92 1.82 -18.56 -5.72
N GLY A 93 1.83 -19.78 -5.15
CA GLY A 93 1.70 -20.03 -3.70
C GLY A 93 0.26 -20.02 -3.20
N ALA A 94 -0.73 -20.14 -4.08
CA ALA A 94 -2.14 -20.14 -3.70
C ALA A 94 -2.47 -21.26 -2.70
N ALA A 95 -3.10 -20.87 -1.59
CA ALA A 95 -3.62 -21.82 -0.60
C ALA A 95 -5.08 -22.15 -0.94
N GLN A 96 -5.45 -23.42 -0.73
CA GLN A 96 -6.83 -23.88 -0.78
C GLN A 96 -7.18 -24.51 0.56
N LEU A 97 -8.26 -24.07 1.17
CA LEU A 97 -8.69 -24.54 2.48
C LEU A 97 -10.06 -25.21 2.37
N PHE A 98 -10.15 -26.42 2.89
CA PHE A 98 -11.36 -27.22 2.88
C PHE A 98 -11.77 -27.59 4.30
N CYS A 99 -13.08 -27.74 4.52
CA CYS A 99 -13.60 -28.35 5.72
C CYS A 99 -13.23 -29.84 5.75
N GLY A 100 -12.53 -30.29 6.78
CA GLY A 100 -12.05 -31.68 6.88
C GLY A 100 -13.17 -32.71 7.00
N ARG A 101 -14.36 -32.32 7.48
CA ARG A 101 -15.52 -33.21 7.62
C ARG A 101 -16.39 -33.29 6.36
N THR A 102 -16.66 -32.13 5.74
CA THR A 102 -17.61 -32.05 4.61
C THR A 102 -16.92 -32.02 3.25
N GLY A 103 -15.63 -31.69 3.21
CA GLY A 103 -14.89 -31.42 1.96
C GLY A 103 -15.26 -30.11 1.28
N GLU A 104 -16.06 -29.25 1.93
CA GLU A 104 -16.47 -27.94 1.40
C GLU A 104 -15.26 -27.01 1.23
N ASP A 105 -15.21 -26.30 0.10
CA ASP A 105 -14.18 -25.29 -0.16
C ASP A 105 -14.45 -24.00 0.62
N LEU A 106 -13.62 -23.73 1.61
CA LEU A 106 -13.70 -22.55 2.47
C LEU A 106 -12.75 -21.42 2.02
N THR A 107 -12.03 -21.61 0.94
CA THR A 107 -11.00 -20.65 0.48
C THR A 107 -11.55 -19.25 0.31
N ARG A 108 -12.76 -19.11 -0.21
CA ARG A 108 -13.40 -17.81 -0.45
C ARG A 108 -13.92 -17.11 0.80
N ASN A 109 -14.00 -17.81 1.92
CA ASN A 109 -14.50 -17.26 3.19
C ASN A 109 -13.46 -16.39 3.90
N PHE A 110 -12.22 -16.42 3.46
CA PHE A 110 -11.12 -15.69 4.08
C PHE A 110 -10.62 -14.55 3.19
N PRO A 111 -10.23 -13.41 3.79
CA PRO A 111 -9.69 -12.28 3.05
C PRO A 111 -8.31 -12.61 2.47
N VAL A 112 -7.98 -11.91 1.39
CA VAL A 112 -6.68 -11.99 0.72
C VAL A 112 -5.89 -10.72 1.03
N ASP A 113 -4.63 -10.84 1.37
CA ASP A 113 -3.73 -9.70 1.56
C ASP A 113 -3.51 -9.00 0.21
N PRO A 114 -3.90 -7.72 0.08
CA PRO A 114 -3.77 -6.98 -1.18
C PRO A 114 -2.31 -6.72 -1.60
N LYS A 115 -1.33 -6.94 -0.72
CA LYS A 115 0.10 -6.68 -1.00
C LYS A 115 0.79 -7.86 -1.66
N ASN A 116 0.46 -9.08 -1.22
CA ASN A 116 1.14 -10.30 -1.64
C ASN A 116 0.22 -11.35 -2.25
N GLY A 117 -1.11 -11.15 -2.20
CA GLY A 117 -2.10 -12.10 -2.70
C GLY A 117 -2.27 -13.34 -1.82
N GLU A 118 -1.73 -13.35 -0.61
CA GLU A 118 -1.82 -14.48 0.32
C GLU A 118 -3.17 -14.52 1.03
N LEU A 119 -3.71 -15.73 1.20
CA LEU A 119 -4.95 -15.99 1.92
C LEU A 119 -4.70 -15.87 3.44
N LEU A 120 -5.46 -15.01 4.12
CA LEU A 120 -5.24 -14.68 5.54
C LEU A 120 -5.91 -15.67 6.54
N PHE A 121 -6.28 -16.88 6.09
CA PHE A 121 -6.96 -17.88 6.90
C PHE A 121 -6.21 -18.21 8.19
N ALA A 122 -4.87 -18.34 8.13
CA ALA A 122 -4.06 -18.70 9.29
C ALA A 122 -4.11 -17.61 10.37
N SER A 123 -4.08 -16.33 9.98
CA SER A 123 -4.19 -15.21 10.91
C SER A 123 -5.57 -15.15 11.58
N GLU A 124 -6.64 -15.51 10.86
CA GLU A 124 -8.00 -15.50 11.39
C GLU A 124 -8.29 -16.72 12.27
N LEU A 125 -7.94 -17.91 11.81
CA LEU A 125 -8.18 -19.15 12.57
C LEU A 125 -7.31 -19.28 13.81
N LEU A 126 -6.02 -18.90 13.72
CA LEU A 126 -5.07 -19.03 14.83
C LEU A 126 -5.01 -17.79 15.71
N GLY A 127 -5.61 -16.66 15.29
CA GLY A 127 -5.51 -15.37 15.97
C GLY A 127 -4.08 -14.78 16.02
N LEU A 128 -3.16 -15.28 15.18
CA LEU A 128 -1.77 -14.88 15.16
C LEU A 128 -1.39 -14.34 13.77
N SER A 129 -0.80 -13.16 13.71
CA SER A 129 -0.17 -12.69 12.47
C SER A 129 1.04 -13.57 12.11
N GLU A 130 1.51 -13.49 10.86
CA GLU A 130 2.74 -14.14 10.41
C GLU A 130 3.93 -13.82 11.33
N LEU A 131 4.07 -12.54 11.71
CA LEU A 131 5.14 -12.07 12.57
C LEU A 131 5.03 -12.64 13.99
N ALA A 132 3.81 -12.65 14.55
CA ALA A 132 3.55 -13.23 15.87
C ALA A 132 3.83 -14.73 15.87
N PHE A 133 3.35 -15.47 14.87
CA PHE A 133 3.59 -16.91 14.74
C PHE A 133 5.10 -17.22 14.67
N ARG A 134 5.87 -16.51 13.84
CA ARG A 134 7.34 -16.69 13.73
C ARG A 134 8.09 -16.43 15.02
N ASN A 135 7.65 -15.51 15.85
CA ASN A 135 8.39 -15.09 17.04
C ASN A 135 7.91 -15.80 18.32
N ILE A 136 6.67 -16.29 18.35
CA ILE A 136 6.09 -16.93 19.55
C ILE A 136 6.04 -18.45 19.38
N THR A 137 5.54 -18.93 18.25
CA THR A 137 5.24 -20.33 18.02
C THR A 137 6.34 -21.05 17.24
N TYR A 138 6.93 -20.34 16.28
CA TYR A 138 8.00 -20.86 15.44
C TYR A 138 9.36 -20.42 15.99
N ILE A 139 9.95 -21.26 16.86
CA ILE A 139 11.28 -20.99 17.42
C ILE A 139 12.32 -21.64 16.51
N GLY A 140 12.90 -20.87 15.61
CA GLY A 140 14.00 -21.30 14.77
C GLY A 140 15.33 -21.42 15.54
N GLN A 141 16.29 -22.11 14.98
CA GLN A 141 17.63 -22.23 15.52
C GLN A 141 18.27 -20.82 15.68
N LEU A 142 18.71 -20.45 16.87
CA LEU A 142 19.28 -19.13 17.24
C LEU A 142 18.32 -17.92 17.18
N ALA A 143 17.01 -18.13 17.09
CA ALA A 143 16.03 -17.07 16.81
C ALA A 143 15.23 -16.58 18.03
N SER A 144 15.72 -16.72 19.26
CA SER A 144 15.00 -16.27 20.47
C SER A 144 15.12 -14.76 20.77
N ARG A 145 15.02 -13.89 19.75
CA ARG A 145 15.01 -12.43 19.95
C ARG A 145 13.62 -11.87 19.77
N CYS A 146 13.06 -11.31 20.84
CA CYS A 146 11.82 -10.52 20.77
C CYS A 146 12.06 -9.24 19.94
N GLN A 147 11.35 -9.10 18.84
CA GLN A 147 11.44 -7.91 17.99
C GLN A 147 10.49 -6.83 18.51
N ARG A 148 10.85 -5.55 18.34
CA ARG A 148 10.03 -4.40 18.77
C ARG A 148 8.63 -4.39 18.16
N GLU A 149 8.51 -4.85 16.90
CA GLU A 149 7.23 -4.95 16.20
C GLU A 149 6.28 -5.95 16.86
N LEU A 150 6.82 -7.08 17.35
CA LEU A 150 6.05 -8.07 18.12
C LEU A 150 5.56 -7.50 19.44
N ALA A 151 6.42 -6.77 20.15
CA ALA A 151 6.03 -6.10 21.40
C ALA A 151 4.89 -5.10 21.18
N GLY A 152 4.92 -4.36 20.06
CA GLY A 152 3.84 -3.46 19.66
C GLY A 152 2.53 -4.19 19.35
N GLU A 153 2.58 -5.33 18.65
CA GLU A 153 1.40 -6.14 18.34
C GLU A 153 0.77 -6.74 19.59
N LEU A 154 1.58 -7.30 20.48
CA LEU A 154 1.11 -7.87 21.76
C LEU A 154 0.55 -6.79 22.69
N ALA A 155 1.23 -5.65 22.78
CA ALA A 155 0.74 -4.50 23.57
C ALA A 155 -0.59 -4.00 23.02
N GLY A 156 -0.77 -3.93 21.70
CA GLY A 156 -2.03 -3.55 21.08
C GLY A 156 -3.17 -4.53 21.39
N LYS A 157 -2.92 -5.84 21.33
CA LYS A 157 -3.92 -6.87 21.69
C LYS A 157 -4.28 -6.79 23.18
N LEU A 158 -3.30 -6.66 24.06
CA LEU A 158 -3.53 -6.51 25.50
C LEU A 158 -4.30 -5.22 25.84
N ALA A 159 -3.98 -4.11 25.20
CA ALA A 159 -4.70 -2.86 25.38
C ALA A 159 -6.16 -2.96 24.93
N ASN A 160 -6.43 -3.64 23.81
CA ASN A 160 -7.79 -3.88 23.32
C ASN A 160 -8.60 -4.75 24.28
N LEU A 161 -8.01 -5.85 24.78
CA LEU A 161 -8.65 -6.71 25.77
C LEU A 161 -8.95 -5.98 27.10
N SER A 162 -8.06 -5.06 27.53
CA SER A 162 -8.23 -4.32 28.76
C SER A 162 -9.26 -3.18 28.67
N THR A 163 -9.47 -2.62 27.50
CA THR A 163 -10.34 -1.44 27.31
C THR A 163 -11.72 -1.76 26.76
N ALA A 164 -11.85 -2.75 25.89
CA ALA A 164 -13.11 -3.02 25.16
C ALA A 164 -13.74 -4.38 25.50
N GLY A 165 -13.01 -5.28 26.15
CA GLY A 165 -13.50 -6.65 26.44
C GLY A 165 -13.76 -7.52 25.19
N GLU A 166 -13.54 -6.97 24.01
CA GLU A 166 -13.75 -7.62 22.71
C GLU A 166 -12.49 -7.53 21.85
N GLU A 167 -12.11 -8.67 21.29
CA GLU A 167 -10.93 -8.79 20.42
C GLU A 167 -11.10 -8.07 19.09
N ASP A 168 -12.35 -7.78 18.67
CA ASP A 168 -12.72 -7.25 17.36
C ASP A 168 -12.66 -5.73 17.22
N VAL A 169 -12.64 -4.97 18.32
CA VAL A 169 -12.50 -3.51 18.31
C VAL A 169 -11.02 -3.14 18.34
N SER A 170 -10.31 -3.31 17.26
CA SER A 170 -8.88 -3.05 17.23
C SER A 170 -8.58 -1.63 16.74
N LEU A 171 -7.76 -0.89 17.49
CA LEU A 171 -7.13 0.37 17.07
C LEU A 171 -6.53 0.23 15.65
N ARG A 172 -6.03 -0.94 15.32
CA ARG A 172 -5.48 -1.28 14.00
C ARG A 172 -6.55 -1.22 12.90
N ARG A 173 -7.76 -1.79 13.09
CA ARG A 173 -8.86 -1.70 12.13
C ARG A 173 -9.30 -0.25 11.93
N ALA A 174 -9.35 0.54 13.00
CA ALA A 174 -9.62 1.97 12.91
C ALA A 174 -8.53 2.72 12.13
N GLN A 175 -7.26 2.44 12.39
CA GLN A 175 -6.14 3.01 11.64
C GLN A 175 -6.15 2.61 10.17
N GLU A 176 -6.43 1.35 9.85
CA GLU A 176 -6.54 0.87 8.46
C GLU A 176 -7.72 1.50 7.73
N ALA A 177 -8.86 1.68 8.41
CA ALA A 177 -10.01 2.39 7.86
C ALA A 177 -9.70 3.86 7.59
N LEU A 178 -9.04 4.53 8.53
CA LEU A 178 -8.60 5.92 8.39
C LEU A 178 -7.56 6.07 7.26
N THR A 179 -6.60 5.17 7.20
CA THR A 179 -5.59 5.16 6.13
C THR A 179 -6.24 4.97 4.75
N ARG A 180 -7.19 4.05 4.62
CA ARG A 180 -7.97 3.87 3.37
C ARG A 180 -8.75 5.14 3.00
N ALA A 181 -9.40 5.79 3.96
CA ALA A 181 -10.11 7.05 3.73
C ALA A 181 -9.16 8.17 3.28
N LEU A 182 -8.01 8.31 3.93
CA LEU A 182 -6.95 9.25 3.53
C LEU A 182 -6.42 8.96 2.13
N ASP A 183 -6.21 7.69 1.79
CA ASP A 183 -5.77 7.27 0.47
C ASP A 183 -6.80 7.57 -0.63
N GLN A 184 -8.09 7.49 -0.32
CA GLN A 184 -9.14 7.89 -1.25
C GLN A 184 -9.16 9.40 -1.50
N LEU A 185 -8.93 10.22 -0.47
CA LEU A 185 -8.81 11.67 -0.60
C LEU A 185 -7.56 12.08 -1.40
N GLY A 186 -6.47 11.36 -1.23
CA GLY A 186 -5.19 11.62 -1.89
C GLY A 186 -4.30 12.59 -1.12
N THR A 187 -3.26 13.07 -1.79
CA THR A 187 -2.24 13.97 -1.22
C THR A 187 -2.32 15.35 -1.88
N MET A 188 -1.61 16.32 -1.28
CA MET A 188 -1.43 17.67 -1.84
C MET A 188 -0.71 17.70 -3.21
N ARG A 189 -0.22 16.57 -3.69
CA ARG A 189 0.36 16.48 -5.04
C ARG A 189 -0.74 16.40 -6.11
N PRO A 190 -0.57 17.05 -7.27
CA PRO A 190 -1.51 16.95 -8.37
C PRO A 190 -1.73 15.49 -8.79
N SER A 191 -2.96 15.02 -8.68
CA SER A 191 -3.34 13.64 -8.98
C SER A 191 -4.81 13.58 -9.41
N ASN A 192 -5.28 12.40 -9.81
CA ASN A 192 -6.69 12.21 -10.16
C ASN A 192 -7.61 12.02 -8.95
N LYS A 193 -7.04 11.92 -7.73
CA LYS A 193 -7.79 11.84 -6.48
C LYS A 193 -8.40 13.21 -6.12
N PRO A 194 -9.46 13.28 -5.29
CA PRO A 194 -10.22 14.51 -5.02
C PRO A 194 -9.35 15.69 -4.58
N LEU A 195 -8.48 15.49 -3.58
CA LEU A 195 -7.59 16.55 -3.09
C LEU A 195 -6.62 17.05 -4.17
N GLY A 196 -6.04 16.12 -4.95
CA GLY A 196 -5.14 16.48 -6.06
C GLY A 196 -5.80 17.25 -7.17
N LYS A 197 -7.10 16.99 -7.47
CA LYS A 197 -7.90 17.78 -8.41
C LYS A 197 -8.12 19.20 -7.90
N LEU A 198 -8.45 19.36 -6.63
CA LEU A 198 -8.64 20.68 -6.01
C LEU A 198 -7.35 21.50 -6.02
N VAL A 199 -6.21 20.88 -5.68
CA VAL A 199 -4.90 21.56 -5.74
C VAL A 199 -4.56 21.99 -7.16
N ARG A 200 -4.84 21.18 -8.18
CA ARG A 200 -4.65 21.57 -9.57
C ARG A 200 -5.51 22.77 -9.93
N ARG A 201 -6.79 22.72 -9.56
CA ARG A 201 -7.73 23.83 -9.84
C ARG A 201 -7.32 25.11 -9.15
N ALA A 202 -6.88 25.04 -7.89
CA ALA A 202 -6.38 26.22 -7.17
C ALA A 202 -5.18 26.84 -7.89
N ARG A 203 -4.20 26.06 -8.32
CA ARG A 203 -3.04 26.54 -9.07
C ARG A 203 -3.41 27.15 -10.43
N GLU A 204 -4.38 26.58 -11.13
CA GLU A 204 -4.89 27.17 -12.39
C GLU A 204 -5.55 28.52 -12.15
N LEU A 205 -6.34 28.65 -11.07
CA LEU A 205 -6.97 29.91 -10.71
C LEU A 205 -5.94 30.99 -10.30
N GLU A 206 -4.95 30.63 -9.48
CA GLU A 206 -3.85 31.52 -9.12
C GLU A 206 -3.06 32.01 -10.35
N LYS A 207 -2.80 31.10 -11.30
CA LYS A 207 -2.13 31.48 -12.56
C LYS A 207 -2.98 32.50 -13.35
N ARG A 208 -4.27 32.21 -13.47
CA ARG A 208 -5.22 33.07 -14.20
C ARG A 208 -5.39 34.42 -13.53
N GLU A 209 -5.40 34.47 -12.20
CA GLU A 209 -5.41 35.71 -11.44
C GLU A 209 -4.18 36.56 -11.74
N ARG A 210 -2.97 35.98 -11.74
CA ARG A 210 -1.72 36.68 -12.06
C ARG A 210 -1.73 37.24 -13.51
N GLU A 211 -2.22 36.44 -14.47
CA GLU A 211 -2.35 36.86 -15.88
C GLU A 211 -3.32 38.03 -16.01
N LEU A 212 -4.47 37.96 -15.34
CA LEU A 212 -5.44 39.07 -15.34
C LEU A 212 -4.89 40.32 -14.67
N ALA A 213 -4.19 40.20 -13.56
CA ALA A 213 -3.55 41.32 -12.88
C ALA A 213 -2.49 42.01 -13.76
N ALA A 214 -1.70 41.21 -14.49
CA ALA A 214 -0.72 41.75 -15.46
C ALA A 214 -1.40 42.49 -16.62
N ASN A 215 -2.47 41.92 -17.18
CA ASN A 215 -3.26 42.55 -18.24
C ASN A 215 -3.91 43.85 -17.79
N LEU A 216 -4.50 43.89 -16.59
CA LEU A 216 -5.05 45.09 -16.00
C LEU A 216 -3.98 46.21 -15.87
N LYS A 217 -2.80 45.84 -15.37
CA LYS A 217 -1.69 46.80 -15.28
C LYS A 217 -1.29 47.38 -16.65
N GLY A 218 -1.27 46.53 -17.67
CA GLY A 218 -1.04 46.95 -19.06
C GLY A 218 -2.11 47.95 -19.56
N LEU A 219 -3.39 47.60 -19.36
CA LEU A 219 -4.52 48.47 -19.74
C LEU A 219 -4.47 49.83 -19.04
N TRP A 220 -4.14 49.88 -17.75
CA TRP A 220 -3.97 51.14 -17.02
C TRP A 220 -2.83 51.99 -17.59
N GLN A 221 -1.74 51.38 -18.04
CA GLN A 221 -0.64 52.09 -18.67
C GLN A 221 -1.06 52.70 -20.03
N GLU A 222 -1.75 51.92 -20.85
CA GLU A 222 -2.27 52.38 -22.15
C GLU A 222 -3.31 53.49 -21.98
N GLN A 223 -4.19 53.38 -21.00
CA GLN A 223 -5.17 54.43 -20.68
C GLN A 223 -4.50 55.75 -20.25
N ARG A 224 -3.43 55.67 -19.42
CA ARG A 224 -2.64 56.85 -19.06
C ARG A 224 -1.96 57.48 -20.26
N LYS A 225 -1.39 56.68 -21.18
CA LYS A 225 -0.80 57.19 -22.41
C LYS A 225 -1.84 57.89 -23.30
N ALA A 226 -3.00 57.28 -23.45
CA ALA A 226 -4.10 57.83 -24.22
C ALA A 226 -4.57 59.18 -23.63
N ALA A 227 -4.72 59.29 -22.31
CA ALA A 227 -5.07 60.53 -21.64
C ALA A 227 -4.02 61.65 -21.89
N ALA A 228 -2.73 61.30 -21.71
CA ALA A 228 -1.64 62.27 -21.97
C ALA A 228 -1.56 62.74 -23.43
N LEU A 229 -1.87 61.84 -24.39
CA LEU A 229 -1.96 62.20 -25.80
C LEU A 229 -3.16 63.12 -26.09
N ALA A 230 -4.31 62.88 -25.47
CA ALA A 230 -5.49 63.75 -25.59
C ALA A 230 -5.21 65.13 -25.05
N ASP A 231 -4.58 65.25 -23.87
CA ASP A 231 -4.19 66.57 -23.33
C ASP A 231 -3.23 67.33 -24.27
N LYS A 232 -2.27 66.60 -24.87
CA LYS A 232 -1.32 67.17 -25.80
C LYS A 232 -2.00 67.68 -27.12
N LEU A 233 -2.99 66.91 -27.59
CA LEU A 233 -3.80 67.31 -28.72
C LEU A 233 -4.58 68.65 -28.45
N VAL A 234 -5.16 68.72 -27.24
CA VAL A 234 -5.87 69.99 -26.85
C VAL A 234 -4.91 71.17 -26.81
N GLN A 235 -3.70 71.00 -26.27
CA GLN A 235 -2.68 72.03 -26.23
C GLN A 235 -2.25 72.48 -27.65
N LEU A 236 -1.96 71.51 -28.52
CA LEU A 236 -1.57 71.77 -29.90
C LEU A 236 -2.69 72.52 -30.69
N ASN A 237 -3.94 72.13 -30.51
CA ASN A 237 -5.07 72.83 -31.13
C ASN A 237 -5.18 74.25 -30.62
N GLN A 238 -4.97 74.53 -29.35
CA GLN A 238 -4.97 75.90 -28.82
C GLN A 238 -3.83 76.72 -29.39
N GLU A 239 -2.64 76.14 -29.53
CA GLU A 239 -1.49 76.85 -30.17
C GLU A 239 -1.75 77.10 -31.64
N TYR A 240 -2.32 76.17 -32.37
CA TYR A 240 -2.72 76.31 -33.76
C TYR A 240 -3.72 77.43 -33.94
N GLU A 241 -4.78 77.49 -33.15
CA GLU A 241 -5.78 78.54 -33.18
C GLU A 241 -5.17 79.96 -32.90
N LYS A 242 -4.24 80.05 -31.93
CA LYS A 242 -3.51 81.27 -31.63
C LYS A 242 -2.61 81.70 -32.81
N ALA A 243 -1.93 80.74 -33.44
CA ALA A 243 -1.09 81.04 -34.62
C ALA A 243 -1.94 81.48 -35.80
N LEU A 244 -3.08 80.88 -36.05
CA LEU A 244 -4.03 81.24 -37.09
C LEU A 244 -4.60 82.65 -36.86
N ALA A 245 -4.96 83.02 -35.63
CA ALA A 245 -5.41 84.30 -35.24
C ALA A 245 -4.33 85.41 -35.50
N ARG A 246 -3.06 85.13 -35.18
CA ARG A 246 -1.93 86.02 -35.45
C ARG A 246 -1.71 86.20 -36.97
N GLN A 247 -1.78 85.13 -37.74
CA GLN A 247 -1.67 85.25 -39.22
C GLN A 247 -2.75 86.11 -39.78
N ARG A 248 -4.02 85.98 -39.38
CA ARG A 248 -5.15 86.84 -39.80
C ARG A 248 -4.95 88.29 -39.40
N GLN A 249 -4.37 88.54 -38.21
CA GLN A 249 -4.05 89.93 -37.81
C GLN A 249 -2.97 90.59 -38.70
N ILE A 250 -1.94 89.83 -39.05
CA ILE A 250 -0.87 90.30 -39.93
C ILE A 250 -1.43 90.56 -41.33
N GLU A 251 -2.23 89.65 -41.86
CA GLU A 251 -2.89 89.88 -43.19
C GLU A 251 -3.80 91.08 -43.18
N ALA A 252 -4.55 91.36 -42.14
CA ALA A 252 -5.41 92.51 -41.98
C ALA A 252 -4.63 93.82 -41.78
N SER A 253 -3.36 93.75 -41.33
CA SER A 253 -2.49 94.96 -41.21
C SER A 253 -1.68 95.28 -42.47
N LEU A 254 -1.72 94.45 -43.48
CA LEU A 254 -1.05 94.61 -44.78
C LEU A 254 -1.99 95.14 -45.91
N LEU A 255 -3.26 95.21 -45.64
CA LEU A 255 -4.32 95.81 -46.44
C LEU A 255 -4.59 97.23 -45.95
#